data_9ea6047e61a836744ada2fe45e29e8ae
#
_entry.id   9ea6047e61a836744ada2fe45e29e8ae
#
_cell.length_a   1.000
_cell.length_b   1.000
_cell.length_c   1.000
_cell.angle_alpha   90.00
_cell.angle_beta   90.00
_cell.angle_gamma   90.00
#
_symmetry.space_group_name_H-M   'P 1'
#
loop_
_entity.id
_entity.type
_entity.pdbx_description
1 polymer ?
#
loop_
_entity_poly.entity_id
_entity_poly.type
_entity_poly.pdbx_seq_one_letter_code
_entity_poly.pdbx_strand_id
1 'polypeptide(L)'
;MIETYLLQQLIAFSKNGTLSAASENLHISQPALSQSMKKLEDILGVPIFERTKNKLTLNDTGRLTVELTEKLLTQQEEMIEKIRLFDKTKHTLCLGACAPIPVSDIVPLLPRFYSGFTVSYELKNRS
;
A
#
# COMPACT_ATOMS: atom_id res chain seq x y z
N MET A 1 -3.78 15.26 6.44
CA MET A 1 -3.31 13.88 6.34
C MET A 1 -4.27 13.05 5.51
N ILE A 2 -3.74 12.19 4.65
CA ILE A 2 -4.58 11.37 3.78
C ILE A 2 -4.93 10.07 4.49
N GLU A 3 -6.23 9.82 4.58
CA GLU A 3 -6.68 8.57 5.19
C GLU A 3 -6.51 7.41 4.22
N THR A 4 -6.08 6.28 4.75
CA THR A 4 -5.78 5.11 3.91
C THR A 4 -6.95 4.66 3.07
N TYR A 5 -8.17 4.76 3.59
CA TYR A 5 -9.33 4.31 2.82
C TYR A 5 -9.53 5.12 1.54
N LEU A 6 -9.15 6.40 1.56
CA LEU A 6 -9.24 7.22 0.35
C LEU A 6 -8.29 6.71 -0.72
N LEU A 7 -7.09 6.32 -0.32
CA LEU A 7 -6.11 5.77 -1.25
C LEU A 7 -6.56 4.43 -1.80
N GLN A 8 -7.14 3.59 -0.95
CA GLN A 8 -7.66 2.31 -1.38
C GLN A 8 -8.81 2.47 -2.37
N GLN A 9 -9.68 3.44 -2.13
CA GLN A 9 -10.77 3.72 -3.04
C GLN A 9 -10.27 4.25 -4.39
N LEU A 10 -9.22 5.05 -4.37
CA LEU A 10 -8.61 5.52 -5.61
C LEU A 10 -8.07 4.37 -6.44
N ILE A 11 -7.41 3.43 -5.80
CA ILE A 11 -6.89 2.26 -6.49
C ILE A 11 -8.04 1.43 -7.07
N ALA A 12 -9.11 1.24 -6.31
CA ALA A 12 -10.28 0.51 -6.79
C ALA A 12 -10.89 1.21 -8.01
N PHE A 13 -10.98 2.53 -7.98
CA PHE A 13 -11.46 3.28 -9.13
C PHE A 13 -10.57 3.05 -10.35
N SER A 14 -9.26 3.11 -10.13
CA SER A 14 -8.30 2.92 -11.20
C SER A 14 -8.45 1.54 -11.86
N LYS A 15 -8.67 0.52 -11.04
CA LYS A 15 -8.79 -0.86 -11.55
C LYS A 15 -10.11 -1.12 -12.23
N ASN A 16 -11.18 -0.51 -11.74
CA ASN A 16 -12.52 -0.76 -12.26
C ASN A 16 -12.92 0.16 -13.40
N GLY A 17 -12.28 1.29 -13.52
CA GLY A 17 -12.47 2.21 -14.64
C GLY A 17 -13.63 3.18 -14.54
N THR A 18 -14.64 2.90 -13.74
CA THR A 18 -15.79 3.78 -13.55
C THR A 18 -16.16 3.86 -12.09
N LEU A 19 -16.87 4.96 -11.73
CA LEU A 19 -17.38 5.09 -10.37
C LEU A 19 -18.37 3.98 -10.05
N SER A 20 -19.21 3.65 -11.01
CA SER A 20 -20.24 2.64 -10.81
C SER A 20 -19.61 1.28 -10.48
N ALA A 21 -18.67 0.83 -11.30
CA ALA A 21 -18.04 -0.46 -11.09
C ALA A 21 -17.21 -0.46 -9.79
N ALA A 22 -16.52 0.62 -9.53
CA ALA A 22 -15.71 0.71 -8.31
C ALA A 22 -16.59 0.71 -7.07
N SER A 23 -17.71 1.43 -7.09
CA SER A 23 -18.59 1.47 -5.93
C SER A 23 -19.19 0.11 -5.64
N GLU A 24 -19.55 -0.65 -6.68
CA GLU A 24 -20.03 -2.00 -6.49
C GLU A 24 -18.96 -2.89 -5.86
N ASN A 25 -17.75 -2.79 -6.37
CA ASN A 25 -16.64 -3.58 -5.84
C ASN A 25 -16.36 -3.25 -4.39
N LEU A 26 -16.49 -1.99 -4.02
CA LEU A 26 -16.22 -1.52 -2.67
C LEU A 26 -17.41 -1.66 -1.73
N HIS A 27 -18.58 -2.00 -2.27
CA HIS A 27 -19.82 -2.12 -1.49
C HIS A 27 -20.23 -0.80 -0.84
N ILE A 28 -20.07 0.29 -1.58
CA ILE A 28 -20.51 1.61 -1.15
C ILE A 28 -21.33 2.24 -2.25
N SER A 29 -22.06 3.31 -1.92
CA SER A 29 -22.85 4.00 -2.93
C SER A 29 -21.95 4.81 -3.85
N GLN A 30 -22.41 5.02 -5.06
CA GLN A 30 -21.67 5.82 -6.03
C GLN A 30 -21.47 7.27 -5.55
N PRO A 31 -22.50 7.94 -4.97
CA PRO A 31 -22.27 9.26 -4.41
C PRO A 31 -21.23 9.28 -3.30
N ALA A 32 -21.18 8.24 -2.47
CA ALA A 32 -20.19 8.18 -1.41
C ALA A 32 -18.78 8.11 -1.99
N LEU A 33 -18.59 7.28 -3.01
CA LEU A 33 -17.30 7.18 -3.66
C LEU A 33 -16.91 8.49 -4.33
N SER A 34 -17.87 9.13 -4.98
CA SER A 34 -17.62 10.40 -5.64
C SER A 34 -17.19 11.47 -4.64
N GLN A 35 -17.83 11.50 -3.47
CA GLN A 35 -17.45 12.44 -2.41
C GLN A 35 -16.07 12.14 -1.87
N SER A 36 -15.74 10.86 -1.71
CA SER A 36 -14.41 10.46 -1.24
C SER A 36 -13.33 10.93 -2.20
N MET A 37 -13.58 10.78 -3.50
CA MET A 37 -12.60 11.20 -4.50
C MET A 37 -12.42 12.71 -4.51
N LYS A 38 -13.51 13.44 -4.32
CA LYS A 38 -13.43 14.89 -4.21
C LYS A 38 -12.67 15.30 -2.96
N LYS A 39 -12.91 14.61 -1.85
CA LYS A 39 -12.18 14.87 -0.62
C LYS A 39 -10.69 14.66 -0.82
N LEU A 40 -10.33 13.61 -1.55
CA LEU A 40 -8.93 13.33 -1.85
C LEU A 40 -8.31 14.46 -2.66
N GLU A 41 -9.03 14.96 -3.67
CA GLU A 41 -8.54 16.09 -4.44
C GLU A 41 -8.34 17.33 -3.57
N ASP A 42 -9.27 17.55 -2.65
CA ASP A 42 -9.16 18.70 -1.75
C ASP A 42 -7.94 18.58 -0.84
N ILE A 43 -7.66 17.38 -0.35
CA ILE A 43 -6.48 17.16 0.49
C ILE A 43 -5.20 17.38 -0.31
N LEU A 44 -5.17 16.89 -1.54
CA LEU A 44 -3.99 17.04 -2.40
C LEU A 44 -3.82 18.46 -2.91
N GLY A 45 -4.91 19.21 -2.98
CA GLY A 45 -4.87 20.57 -3.46
C GLY A 45 -4.78 20.71 -4.96
N VAL A 46 -4.95 19.61 -5.69
CA VAL A 46 -4.92 19.63 -7.16
C VAL A 46 -5.99 18.67 -7.68
N PRO A 47 -6.54 18.94 -8.87
CA PRO A 47 -7.48 17.99 -9.46
C PRO A 47 -6.72 16.78 -10.02
N ILE A 48 -7.29 15.60 -9.80
CA ILE A 48 -6.74 14.35 -10.32
C ILE A 48 -7.71 13.67 -11.27
N PHE A 49 -8.90 14.24 -11.46
CA PHE A 49 -9.91 13.69 -12.34
C PHE A 49 -10.35 14.71 -13.37
N GLU A 50 -10.85 14.20 -14.49
CA GLU A 50 -11.53 14.98 -15.51
C GLU A 50 -12.93 14.44 -15.70
N ARG A 51 -13.89 15.33 -15.92
CA ARG A 51 -15.25 14.92 -16.25
C ARG A 51 -15.49 15.17 -17.72
N THR A 52 -15.84 14.12 -18.45
CA THR A 52 -16.18 14.23 -19.84
C THR A 52 -17.45 13.41 -20.08
N LYS A 53 -18.49 14.04 -20.66
CA LYS A 53 -19.72 13.36 -21.04
C LYS A 53 -20.26 12.44 -19.95
N ASN A 54 -20.37 12.97 -18.73
CA ASN A 54 -20.87 12.23 -17.57
C ASN A 54 -19.98 11.09 -17.13
N LYS A 55 -18.74 11.08 -17.57
CA LYS A 55 -17.79 10.08 -17.18
C LYS A 55 -16.64 10.74 -16.43
N LEU A 56 -16.24 10.13 -15.33
CA LEU A 56 -15.10 10.57 -14.55
C LEU A 56 -13.89 9.74 -14.96
N THR A 57 -12.81 10.41 -15.33
CA THR A 57 -11.56 9.73 -15.71
C THR A 57 -10.40 10.38 -15.01
N LEU A 58 -9.30 9.64 -14.88
CA LEU A 58 -8.09 10.19 -14.29
C LEU A 58 -7.38 11.07 -15.32
N ASN A 59 -6.91 12.23 -14.85
CA ASN A 59 -6.03 13.04 -15.69
C ASN A 59 -4.58 12.59 -15.47
N ASP A 60 -3.63 13.30 -16.06
CA ASP A 60 -2.21 12.91 -15.95
C ASP A 60 -1.74 12.92 -14.50
N THR A 61 -2.15 13.95 -13.76
CA THR A 61 -1.82 14.04 -12.34
C THR A 61 -2.44 12.88 -11.56
N GLY A 62 -3.67 12.49 -11.94
CA GLY A 62 -4.34 11.36 -11.31
C GLY A 62 -3.62 10.05 -11.56
N ARG A 63 -3.13 9.84 -12.77
CA ARG A 63 -2.39 8.62 -13.08
C ARG A 63 -1.10 8.55 -12.28
N LEU A 64 -0.41 9.66 -12.14
CA LEU A 64 0.77 9.72 -11.28
C LEU A 64 0.39 9.43 -9.84
N THR A 65 -0.72 9.99 -9.37
CA THR A 65 -1.18 9.77 -8.01
C THR A 65 -1.45 8.30 -7.77
N VAL A 66 -2.08 7.61 -8.72
CA VAL A 66 -2.34 6.18 -8.60
C VAL A 66 -1.03 5.39 -8.51
N GLU A 67 -0.08 5.73 -9.35
CA GLU A 67 1.21 5.05 -9.34
C GLU A 67 1.91 5.19 -8.00
N LEU A 68 1.94 6.40 -7.47
CA LEU A 68 2.58 6.66 -6.18
C LEU A 68 1.80 6.00 -5.04
N THR A 69 0.48 5.98 -5.16
CA THR A 69 -0.37 5.35 -4.15
C THR A 69 -0.13 3.85 -4.08
N GLU A 70 0.00 3.21 -5.23
CA GLU A 70 0.27 1.78 -5.26
C GLU A 70 1.59 1.45 -4.57
N LYS A 71 2.61 2.26 -4.82
CA LYS A 71 3.89 2.07 -4.16
C LYS A 71 3.77 2.26 -2.65
N LEU A 72 3.03 3.26 -2.24
CA LEU A 72 2.85 3.54 -0.83
C LEU A 72 2.12 2.41 -0.10
N LEU A 73 1.04 1.92 -0.69
CA LEU A 73 0.28 0.84 -0.07
C LEU A 73 1.07 -0.46 -0.03
N THR A 74 1.83 -0.75 -1.08
CA THR A 74 2.69 -1.92 -1.10
C THR A 74 3.75 -1.83 -0.01
N GLN A 75 4.34 -0.66 0.15
CA GLN A 75 5.35 -0.44 1.18
C GLN A 75 4.75 -0.61 2.58
N GLN A 76 3.52 -0.18 2.75
CA GLN A 76 2.82 -0.36 4.03
C GLN A 76 2.65 -1.84 4.36
N GLU A 77 2.25 -2.63 3.38
CA GLU A 77 2.09 -4.06 3.58
C GLU A 77 3.42 -4.74 3.89
N GLU A 78 4.46 -4.34 3.17
CA GLU A 78 5.80 -4.86 3.42
C GLU A 78 6.27 -4.54 4.82
N MET A 79 5.97 -3.34 5.29
CA MET A 79 6.33 -2.94 6.64
C MET A 79 5.66 -3.85 7.67
N ILE A 80 4.39 -4.11 7.49
CA ILE A 80 3.64 -4.97 8.41
C ILE A 80 4.23 -6.37 8.42
N GLU A 81 4.54 -6.90 7.26
CA GLU A 81 5.12 -8.24 7.16
C GLU A 81 6.50 -8.30 7.82
N LYS A 82 7.30 -7.28 7.60
CA LYS A 82 8.63 -7.23 8.22
C LYS A 82 8.55 -7.18 9.73
N ILE A 83 7.61 -6.40 10.25
CA ILE A 83 7.43 -6.30 11.69
C ILE A 83 7.01 -7.63 12.27
N ARG A 84 6.07 -8.29 11.61
CA ARG A 84 5.58 -9.59 12.06
C ARG A 84 6.67 -10.64 12.00
N LEU A 85 7.46 -10.60 10.94
CA LEU A 85 8.56 -11.53 10.78
C LEU A 85 9.61 -11.33 11.86
N PHE A 86 9.94 -10.08 12.16
CA PHE A 86 10.90 -9.76 13.19
C PHE A 86 10.42 -10.27 14.56
N ASP A 87 9.17 -10.03 14.89
CA ASP A 87 8.60 -10.47 16.14
C ASP A 87 8.63 -11.99 16.25
N LYS A 88 8.25 -12.66 15.17
CA LYS A 88 8.28 -14.13 15.13
C LYS A 88 9.68 -14.65 15.33
N THR A 89 10.67 -14.03 14.68
CA THR A 89 12.06 -14.41 14.83
C THR A 89 12.53 -14.20 16.26
N LYS A 90 12.15 -13.08 16.85
CA LYS A 90 12.52 -12.76 18.22
C LYS A 90 11.95 -13.79 19.19
N HIS A 91 10.68 -14.13 19.01
CA HIS A 91 10.06 -15.16 19.84
C HIS A 91 10.74 -16.52 19.67
N THR A 92 11.04 -16.87 18.44
CA THR A 92 11.71 -18.11 18.14
C THR A 92 13.08 -18.17 18.81
N LEU A 93 13.79 -17.06 18.77
CA LEU A 93 15.10 -16.98 19.40
C LEU A 93 14.99 -17.15 20.92
N CYS A 94 13.95 -16.54 21.50
CA CYS A 94 13.73 -16.68 22.94
C CYS A 94 13.38 -18.10 23.33
N LEU A 95 12.51 -18.73 22.57
CA LEU A 95 12.12 -20.11 22.78
C LEU A 95 13.22 -21.06 22.38
N GLY A 96 14.00 -20.65 21.41
CA GLY A 96 15.04 -21.48 20.83
C GLY A 96 16.39 -21.30 21.49
N ALA A 97 16.37 -20.99 22.77
CA ALA A 97 17.64 -20.91 23.48
C ALA A 97 18.42 -22.19 23.28
N CYS A 98 17.73 -23.28 23.11
CA CYS A 98 18.34 -24.57 22.89
C CYS A 98 18.69 -24.83 21.45
N ALA A 99 17.91 -24.23 20.56
CA ALA A 99 18.06 -24.45 19.12
C ALA A 99 17.65 -23.20 18.36
N PRO A 100 18.46 -22.17 18.47
CA PRO A 100 18.12 -20.92 17.78
C PRO A 100 18.12 -21.13 16.28
N ILE A 101 17.17 -20.49 15.63
CA ILE A 101 17.13 -20.50 14.18
C ILE A 101 18.23 -19.56 13.71
N PRO A 102 19.17 -20.03 12.92
CA PRO A 102 20.22 -19.16 12.40
C PRO A 102 19.63 -18.06 11.56
N VAL A 103 20.20 -16.88 11.67
CA VAL A 103 19.76 -15.76 10.84
C VAL A 103 19.87 -16.13 9.37
N SER A 104 20.86 -16.96 9.04
CA SER A 104 21.05 -17.40 7.67
C SER A 104 19.84 -18.13 7.09
N ASP A 105 19.05 -18.77 7.94
CA ASP A 105 17.84 -19.45 7.47
C ASP A 105 16.76 -18.46 7.09
N ILE A 106 16.83 -17.26 7.63
CA ILE A 106 15.85 -16.22 7.38
C ILE A 106 16.30 -15.31 6.24
N VAL A 107 17.60 -15.17 6.07
CA VAL A 107 18.19 -14.27 5.10
C VAL A 107 17.60 -14.42 3.69
N PRO A 108 17.38 -15.63 3.19
CA PRO A 108 16.82 -15.76 1.84
C PRO A 108 15.48 -15.09 1.66
N LEU A 109 14.76 -14.87 2.74
CA LEU A 109 13.46 -14.21 2.68
C LEU A 109 13.58 -12.70 2.72
N LEU A 110 14.67 -12.21 3.29
CA LEU A 110 14.85 -10.78 3.49
C LEU A 110 14.89 -9.96 2.21
N PRO A 111 15.57 -10.40 1.15
CA PRO A 111 15.61 -9.61 -0.07
C PRO A 111 14.23 -9.31 -0.63
N ARG A 112 13.26 -10.18 -0.41
CA ARG A 112 11.90 -9.95 -0.88
C ARG A 112 11.25 -8.78 -0.16
N PHE A 113 11.58 -8.59 1.09
CA PHE A 113 11.02 -7.51 1.89
C PHE A 113 11.79 -6.22 1.71
N TYR A 114 13.06 -6.34 1.39
CA TYR A 114 13.94 -5.19 1.26
C TYR A 114 14.19 -4.77 -0.17
N SER A 115 13.48 -5.37 -1.10
CA SER A 115 13.72 -5.09 -2.52
C SER A 115 13.54 -3.62 -2.85
N GLY A 116 12.73 -2.93 -2.11
CA GLY A 116 12.49 -1.52 -2.36
C GLY A 116 13.42 -0.60 -1.64
N PHE A 117 14.31 -1.12 -0.82
CA PHE A 117 15.26 -0.29 -0.10
C PHE A 117 16.56 -0.99 0.09
N THR A 118 17.54 -0.19 0.43
CA THR A 118 18.85 -0.68 0.73
C THR A 118 18.79 -1.53 1.98
N VAL A 119 19.29 -2.72 1.88
CA VAL A 119 19.38 -3.61 3.02
C VAL A 119 20.54 -3.13 3.82
N SER A 120 20.25 -2.48 4.82
CA SER A 120 21.29 -2.07 5.71
C SER A 120 21.12 -2.78 6.98
N TYR A 121 21.30 -3.30 7.10
CA TYR A 121 20.94 -4.02 8.14
C TYR A 121 21.22 -5.16 8.21
N GLU A 122 21.16 -5.25 7.61
CA GLU A 122 21.33 -6.01 7.66
C GLU A 122 21.41 -6.58 8.14
N LEU A 123 21.37 -6.73 8.32
CA LEU A 123 21.37 -7.34 8.68
C LEU A 123 21.88 -7.36 9.32
N LYS A 124 21.98 -6.58 9.56
CA LYS A 124 22.38 -6.75 9.92
C LYS A 124 22.64 -7.15 10.45
N ASN A 125 22.57 -7.05 10.44
CA ASN A 125 22.75 -7.52 10.69
C ASN A 125 22.88 -7.98 10.93
N ARG A 126 22.76 -7.90 10.79
CA ARG A 126 22.71 -8.46 10.75
C ARG A 126 23.13 -8.76 10.66
N SER A 127 22.97 -8.58 10.47
CA SER A 127 23.25 -8.93 10.24
C SER A 127 23.35 -9.03 10.31
#